data_1f61399db1d3df7aea5958b5772aa090
#
_entry.id   1f61399db1d3df7aea5958b5772aa090
#
_cell.length_a   1.000
_cell.length_b   1.000
_cell.length_c   1.000
_cell.angle_alpha   90.00
_cell.angle_beta   90.00
_cell.angle_gamma   90.00
#
_symmetry.space_group_name_H-M   'P 1'
#
loop_
_entity.id
_entity.type
_entity.pdbx_description
1 polymer ?
#
loop_
_entity_poly.entity_id
_entity_poly.type
_entity_poly.pdbx_seq_one_letter_code
_entity_poly.pdbx_strand_id
1 'polypeptide(L)'
;MAIDYAVEYPCVPRDQFGTEGILDRLKAAERAQSVIRLFREAGDQRLPSEMGFEMVRSQPDGSEETRVVVVQEMLDLADELAPFREYCIGCPANISGAPFGCSGQIAYPISSQAEAWLLDQLPGIEQPIVWLLLREGVSANGYTGDTARSLRVNPSYFEERRVRGRDMGEFTMSSDQIFEMLFMVGSITPSHAGILLLLFGAIPRDVEAPSVVAIMNGALSAEQIAEEFPFILQDSPDDDTTIRDLKRFFLALYTAWRLNQRLYLDA
;
A
#
# COMPACT_ATOMS: atom_id res chain seq x y z
N MET A 1 4.72 -12.49 -1.18
CA MET A 1 4.60 -11.32 -2.09
C MET A 1 3.64 -10.34 -1.45
N ALA A 2 3.83 -9.05 -1.64
CA ALA A 2 3.02 -8.00 -1.05
C ALA A 2 3.11 -6.76 -1.94
N ILE A 3 2.20 -5.82 -1.76
CA ILE A 3 2.32 -4.44 -2.23
C ILE A 3 3.01 -3.67 -1.11
N ASP A 4 4.22 -3.23 -1.35
CA ASP A 4 4.97 -2.43 -0.38
C ASP A 4 4.76 -0.94 -0.66
N TYR A 5 4.72 -0.15 0.40
CA TYR A 5 4.60 1.30 0.28
C TYR A 5 5.45 2.03 1.31
N ALA A 6 5.82 3.27 0.98
CA ALA A 6 6.53 4.14 1.91
C ALA A 6 6.18 5.62 1.70
N VAL A 7 5.96 6.36 2.78
CA VAL A 7 5.84 7.82 2.75
C VAL A 7 7.21 8.42 2.50
N GLU A 8 7.39 9.16 1.41
CA GLU A 8 8.68 9.72 0.98
C GLU A 8 9.09 10.97 1.78
N TYR A 9 9.12 10.86 3.10
CA TYR A 9 9.57 11.95 3.97
C TYR A 9 11.11 12.03 4.02
N PRO A 10 11.73 13.23 3.84
CA PRO A 10 13.17 13.40 3.89
C PRO A 10 13.75 12.99 5.25
N CYS A 11 14.75 12.10 5.24
CA CYS A 11 15.43 11.64 6.45
C CYS A 11 16.79 11.02 6.13
N VAL A 12 17.66 10.92 7.12
CA VAL A 12 19.02 10.38 6.97
C VAL A 12 19.05 8.97 6.36
N PRO A 13 18.23 8.00 6.80
CA PRO A 13 18.19 6.68 6.15
C PRO A 13 17.86 6.75 4.66
N ARG A 14 16.92 7.61 4.28
CA ARG A 14 16.53 7.75 2.87
C ARG A 14 17.61 8.42 2.03
N ASP A 15 18.33 9.39 2.56
CA ASP A 15 19.45 10.01 1.88
C ASP A 15 20.57 8.99 1.63
N GLN A 16 20.72 8.00 2.51
CA GLN A 16 21.74 6.96 2.41
C GLN A 16 21.35 5.83 1.43
N PHE A 17 20.12 5.35 1.47
CA PHE A 17 19.69 4.11 0.79
C PHE A 17 18.65 4.33 -0.31
N GLY A 18 18.02 5.50 -0.36
CA GLY A 18 16.79 5.71 -1.14
C GLY A 18 15.58 4.96 -0.56
N THR A 19 14.41 5.19 -1.12
CA THR A 19 13.17 4.51 -0.70
C THR A 19 13.23 3.01 -0.99
N GLU A 20 13.61 2.64 -2.21
CA GLU A 20 13.75 1.23 -2.65
C GLU A 20 14.77 0.48 -1.80
N GLY A 21 15.94 1.08 -1.56
CA GLY A 21 16.98 0.45 -0.76
C GLY A 21 16.58 0.22 0.70
N ILE A 22 15.72 1.07 1.30
CA ILE A 22 15.14 0.81 2.61
C ILE A 22 14.15 -0.37 2.53
N LEU A 23 13.25 -0.36 1.55
CA LEU A 23 12.27 -1.44 1.37
C LEU A 23 12.95 -2.79 1.11
N ASP A 24 14.00 -2.84 0.30
CA ASP A 24 14.75 -4.06 0.05
C ASP A 24 15.33 -4.67 1.34
N ARG A 25 15.85 -3.84 2.23
CA ARG A 25 16.40 -4.27 3.53
C ARG A 25 15.32 -4.75 4.49
N LEU A 26 14.18 -4.08 4.51
CA LEU A 26 13.02 -4.51 5.29
C LEU A 26 12.46 -5.85 4.77
N LYS A 27 12.33 -6.00 3.46
CA LYS A 27 11.95 -7.27 2.81
C LYS A 27 12.95 -8.39 3.10
N ALA A 28 14.23 -8.07 3.09
CA ALA A 28 15.26 -9.05 3.42
C ALA A 28 15.11 -9.56 4.87
N ALA A 29 14.89 -8.66 5.83
CA ALA A 29 14.63 -9.02 7.22
C ALA A 29 13.42 -9.97 7.36
N GLU A 30 12.31 -9.61 6.74
CA GLU A 30 11.05 -10.35 6.81
C GLU A 30 11.15 -11.73 6.16
N ARG A 31 11.76 -11.80 4.98
CA ARG A 31 12.02 -13.06 4.28
C ARG A 31 12.96 -13.97 5.07
N ALA A 32 14.05 -13.43 5.61
CA ALA A 32 14.98 -14.19 6.45
C ALA A 32 14.26 -14.79 7.67
N GLN A 33 13.46 -13.99 8.38
CA GLN A 33 12.68 -14.46 9.53
C GLN A 33 11.66 -15.54 9.15
N SER A 34 10.98 -15.38 8.01
CA SER A 34 10.01 -16.35 7.52
C SER A 34 10.68 -17.68 7.16
N VAL A 35 11.81 -17.63 6.47
CA VAL A 35 12.58 -18.83 6.12
C VAL A 35 13.12 -19.52 7.38
N ILE A 36 13.73 -18.79 8.32
CA ILE A 36 14.20 -19.35 9.59
C ILE A 36 13.06 -20.04 10.33
N ARG A 37 11.88 -19.41 10.40
CA ARG A 37 10.71 -20.02 11.04
C ARG A 37 10.33 -21.34 10.38
N LEU A 38 10.22 -21.39 9.05
CA LEU A 38 9.90 -22.62 8.32
C LEU A 38 10.92 -23.74 8.57
N PHE A 39 12.22 -23.43 8.58
CA PHE A 39 13.27 -24.41 8.90
C PHE A 39 13.13 -24.91 10.36
N ARG A 40 12.84 -24.02 11.33
CA ARG A 40 12.64 -24.41 12.72
C ARG A 40 11.40 -25.28 12.92
N GLU A 41 10.30 -24.96 12.24
CA GLU A 41 9.07 -25.77 12.25
C GLU A 41 9.31 -27.16 11.65
N ALA A 42 10.18 -27.26 10.65
CA ALA A 42 10.63 -28.54 10.08
C ALA A 42 11.66 -29.29 10.94
N GLY A 43 12.04 -28.78 12.12
CA GLY A 43 13.00 -29.39 13.02
C GLY A 43 14.47 -29.12 12.69
N ASP A 44 14.74 -28.33 11.68
CA ASP A 44 16.10 -27.96 11.25
C ASP A 44 16.69 -26.89 12.21
N GLN A 45 17.85 -27.18 12.80
CA GLN A 45 18.52 -26.33 13.78
C GLN A 45 19.81 -25.69 13.25
N ARG A 46 20.10 -25.82 11.94
CA ARG A 46 21.29 -25.21 11.34
C ARG A 46 21.34 -23.70 11.60
N LEU A 47 22.53 -23.10 11.50
CA LEU A 47 22.73 -21.67 11.58
C LEU A 47 22.21 -20.98 10.29
N PRO A 48 21.80 -19.71 10.34
CA PRO A 48 21.37 -18.95 9.17
C PRO A 48 22.40 -18.96 8.01
N SER A 49 23.70 -19.03 8.32
CA SER A 49 24.78 -19.14 7.35
C SER A 49 24.82 -20.48 6.59
N GLU A 50 24.16 -21.50 7.14
CA GLU A 50 24.05 -22.85 6.54
C GLU A 50 22.68 -23.10 5.91
N MET A 51 21.74 -22.15 6.08
CA MET A 51 20.41 -22.20 5.49
C MET A 51 20.43 -21.52 4.13
N GLY A 52 20.19 -22.27 3.07
CA GLY A 52 20.01 -21.76 1.72
C GLY A 52 18.67 -22.21 1.14
N PHE A 53 18.11 -21.40 0.27
CA PHE A 53 16.90 -21.73 -0.48
C PHE A 53 16.99 -21.15 -1.89
N GLU A 54 16.28 -21.77 -2.82
CA GLU A 54 16.19 -21.29 -4.19
C GLU A 54 15.15 -20.17 -4.27
N MET A 55 15.56 -19.03 -4.80
CA MET A 55 14.69 -17.93 -5.13
C MET A 55 14.61 -17.81 -6.65
N VAL A 56 13.39 -17.89 -7.16
CA VAL A 56 13.10 -17.68 -8.58
C VAL A 56 12.68 -16.23 -8.77
N ARG A 57 13.35 -15.52 -9.65
CA ARG A 57 13.03 -14.16 -10.06
C ARG A 57 12.60 -14.16 -11.51
N SER A 58 11.38 -13.75 -11.79
CA SER A 58 10.92 -13.52 -13.16
C SER A 58 11.54 -12.22 -13.68
N GLN A 59 12.12 -12.28 -14.86
CA GLN A 59 12.68 -11.12 -15.56
C GLN A 59 11.60 -10.46 -16.44
N PRO A 60 11.75 -9.17 -16.81
CA PRO A 60 10.80 -8.49 -17.68
C PRO A 60 10.60 -9.12 -19.06
N ASP A 61 11.58 -9.93 -19.53
CA ASP A 61 11.53 -10.68 -20.78
C ASP A 61 10.80 -12.03 -20.67
N GLY A 62 10.25 -12.34 -19.49
CA GLY A 62 9.55 -13.59 -19.18
C GLY A 62 10.48 -14.76 -18.85
N SER A 63 11.79 -14.56 -18.81
CA SER A 63 12.74 -15.58 -18.32
C SER A 63 12.72 -15.67 -16.80
N GLU A 64 13.07 -16.84 -16.26
CA GLU A 64 13.21 -17.07 -14.83
C GLU A 64 14.68 -17.25 -14.48
N GLU A 65 15.16 -16.46 -13.53
CA GLU A 65 16.48 -16.62 -12.94
C GLU A 65 16.34 -17.29 -11.57
N THR A 66 16.94 -18.46 -11.41
CA THR A 66 16.99 -19.15 -10.12
C THR A 66 18.34 -18.89 -9.45
N ARG A 67 18.30 -18.32 -8.26
CA ARG A 67 19.48 -18.09 -7.43
C ARG A 67 19.31 -18.76 -6.08
N VAL A 68 20.35 -19.43 -5.61
CA VAL A 68 20.43 -19.89 -4.22
C VAL A 68 20.81 -18.69 -3.35
N VAL A 69 19.96 -18.36 -2.39
CA VAL A 69 20.17 -17.27 -1.43
C VAL A 69 20.45 -17.88 -0.07
N VAL A 70 21.51 -17.42 0.59
CA VAL A 70 21.83 -17.80 1.97
C VAL A 70 21.10 -16.86 2.93
N VAL A 71 20.44 -17.41 3.94
CA VAL A 71 19.65 -16.62 4.90
C VAL A 71 20.49 -15.55 5.62
N GLN A 72 21.77 -15.85 5.89
CA GLN A 72 22.68 -14.91 6.51
C GLN A 72 22.91 -13.65 5.66
N GLU A 73 23.00 -13.78 4.33
CA GLU A 73 23.16 -12.61 3.44
C GLU A 73 21.96 -11.65 3.57
N MET A 74 20.76 -12.17 3.77
CA MET A 74 19.56 -11.37 3.95
C MET A 74 19.54 -10.68 5.32
N LEU A 75 20.03 -11.35 6.38
CA LEU A 75 20.16 -10.76 7.70
C LEU A 75 21.21 -9.65 7.70
N ASP A 76 22.36 -9.89 7.06
CA ASP A 76 23.44 -8.90 6.96
C ASP A 76 22.98 -7.65 6.21
N LEU A 77 22.21 -7.83 5.13
CA LEU A 77 21.61 -6.71 4.40
C LEU A 77 20.61 -5.93 5.26
N ALA A 78 19.78 -6.62 6.04
CA ALA A 78 18.80 -6.02 6.94
C ALA A 78 19.48 -5.25 8.08
N ASP A 79 20.60 -5.78 8.60
CA ASP A 79 21.34 -5.18 9.71
C ASP A 79 22.00 -3.84 9.33
N GLU A 80 22.16 -3.53 8.04
CA GLU A 80 22.61 -2.21 7.59
C GLU A 80 21.64 -1.08 8.03
N LEU A 81 20.37 -1.39 8.31
CA LEU A 81 19.40 -0.43 8.86
C LEU A 81 19.54 -0.20 10.37
N ALA A 82 20.22 -1.08 11.09
CA ALA A 82 20.26 -1.01 12.55
C ALA A 82 20.79 0.34 13.11
N PRO A 83 21.87 0.96 12.54
CA PRO A 83 22.37 2.25 13.01
C PRO A 83 21.39 3.41 12.79
N PHE A 84 20.38 3.23 11.93
CA PHE A 84 19.46 4.30 11.52
C PHE A 84 18.13 4.27 12.27
N ARG A 85 17.90 3.30 13.15
CA ARG A 85 16.62 3.15 13.88
C ARG A 85 16.27 4.37 14.73
N GLU A 86 17.26 5.06 15.28
CA GLU A 86 17.07 6.25 16.10
C GLU A 86 16.42 7.41 15.34
N TYR A 87 16.67 7.54 14.03
CA TYR A 87 16.07 8.57 13.19
C TYR A 87 14.57 8.39 12.97
N CYS A 88 14.02 7.22 13.31
CA CYS A 88 12.59 6.95 13.24
C CYS A 88 11.83 7.45 14.48
N ILE A 89 12.54 7.78 15.57
CA ILE A 89 11.93 8.27 16.80
C ILE A 89 11.45 9.71 16.56
N GLY A 90 10.14 9.94 16.75
CA GLY A 90 9.53 11.25 16.52
C GLY A 90 9.45 11.68 15.05
N CYS A 91 9.78 10.80 14.09
CA CYS A 91 9.60 11.08 12.67
C CYS A 91 8.11 11.26 12.37
N PRO A 92 7.68 12.40 11.75
CA PRO A 92 6.27 12.68 11.49
C PRO A 92 5.63 11.72 10.47
N ALA A 93 6.45 11.06 9.64
CA ALA A 93 5.98 10.05 8.70
C ALA A 93 5.89 8.64 9.33
N ASN A 94 6.31 8.45 10.58
CA ASN A 94 6.25 7.16 11.26
C ASN A 94 4.84 6.85 11.74
N ILE A 95 4.12 6.02 10.99
CA ILE A 95 2.71 5.68 11.22
C ILE A 95 2.55 4.62 12.31
N SER A 96 3.47 3.65 12.35
CA SER A 96 3.36 2.49 13.25
C SER A 96 4.04 2.67 14.60
N GLY A 97 4.87 3.72 14.76
CA GLY A 97 5.73 3.90 15.93
C GLY A 97 6.94 2.96 16.01
N ALA A 98 7.04 1.97 15.12
CA ALA A 98 8.18 1.07 15.01
C ALA A 98 9.32 1.71 14.18
N PRO A 99 10.57 1.22 14.28
CA PRO A 99 11.62 1.61 13.34
C PRO A 99 11.18 1.42 11.89
N PHE A 100 11.41 2.43 11.05
CA PHE A 100 10.96 2.47 9.64
C PHE A 100 9.45 2.36 9.44
N GLY A 101 8.65 2.74 10.44
CA GLY A 101 7.20 2.71 10.40
C GLY A 101 6.56 3.74 9.46
N CYS A 102 7.33 4.44 8.64
CA CYS A 102 6.86 5.20 7.47
C CYS A 102 6.58 4.30 6.25
N SER A 103 6.95 3.04 6.31
CA SER A 103 6.66 2.00 5.33
C SER A 103 5.67 0.97 5.88
N GLY A 104 5.01 0.27 4.97
CA GLY A 104 4.10 -0.82 5.27
C GLY A 104 3.88 -1.68 4.04
N GLN A 105 3.06 -2.71 4.20
CA GLN A 105 2.75 -3.65 3.12
C GLN A 105 1.29 -4.09 3.19
N ILE A 106 0.77 -4.50 2.06
CA ILE A 106 -0.49 -5.23 1.93
C ILE A 106 -0.13 -6.62 1.45
N ALA A 107 -0.33 -7.62 2.31
CA ALA A 107 0.05 -8.99 2.00
C ALA A 107 -0.87 -9.61 0.94
N TYR A 108 -0.28 -10.38 0.02
CA TYR A 108 -1.03 -11.25 -0.88
C TYR A 108 -1.31 -12.62 -0.25
N PRO A 109 -2.39 -13.32 -0.63
CA PRO A 109 -3.41 -12.89 -1.58
C PRO A 109 -4.37 -11.85 -0.97
N ILE A 110 -4.88 -10.96 -1.82
CA ILE A 110 -5.97 -10.04 -1.43
C ILE A 110 -7.21 -10.86 -1.12
N SER A 111 -7.77 -10.69 0.06
CA SER A 111 -8.94 -11.43 0.49
C SER A 111 -10.22 -10.99 -0.23
N SER A 112 -11.15 -11.90 -0.41
CA SER A 112 -12.45 -11.59 -1.00
C SER A 112 -13.28 -10.64 -0.13
N GLN A 113 -13.07 -10.66 1.18
CA GLN A 113 -13.69 -9.72 2.13
C GLN A 113 -13.13 -8.30 1.94
N ALA A 114 -11.82 -8.16 1.72
CA ALA A 114 -11.21 -6.86 1.47
C ALA A 114 -11.66 -6.25 0.14
N GLU A 115 -11.85 -7.06 -0.92
CA GLU A 115 -12.42 -6.57 -2.18
C GLU A 115 -13.85 -6.05 -2.00
N ALA A 116 -14.69 -6.77 -1.25
CA ALA A 116 -16.04 -6.33 -0.91
C ALA A 116 -16.01 -5.04 -0.09
N TRP A 117 -15.14 -4.99 0.93
CA TRP A 117 -14.97 -3.81 1.77
C TRP A 117 -14.56 -2.59 0.96
N LEU A 118 -13.59 -2.68 0.04
CA LEU A 118 -13.19 -1.57 -0.84
C LEU A 118 -14.35 -1.07 -1.71
N LEU A 119 -15.14 -1.98 -2.28
CA LEU A 119 -16.32 -1.62 -3.06
C LEU A 119 -17.36 -0.88 -2.20
N ASP A 120 -17.56 -1.33 -0.95
CA ASP A 120 -18.51 -0.71 -0.03
C ASP A 120 -18.06 0.69 0.44
N GLN A 121 -16.73 0.95 0.40
CA GLN A 121 -16.20 2.29 0.69
C GLN A 121 -16.47 3.32 -0.41
N LEU A 122 -16.87 2.95 -1.62
CA LEU A 122 -17.12 3.92 -2.69
C LEU A 122 -18.30 4.85 -2.38
N PRO A 123 -18.29 6.11 -2.89
CA PRO A 123 -19.39 7.04 -2.68
C PRO A 123 -20.68 6.57 -3.33
N GLY A 124 -21.83 6.91 -2.74
CA GLY A 124 -23.13 6.75 -3.36
C GLY A 124 -23.62 8.04 -4.04
N ILE A 125 -24.78 7.97 -4.70
CA ILE A 125 -25.40 9.11 -5.38
C ILE A 125 -25.84 10.21 -4.41
N GLU A 126 -25.97 9.90 -3.13
CA GLU A 126 -26.25 10.84 -2.04
C GLU A 126 -25.04 11.77 -1.75
N GLN A 127 -23.88 11.46 -2.28
CA GLN A 127 -22.65 12.24 -2.24
C GLN A 127 -22.26 12.71 -3.64
N PRO A 128 -23.07 13.57 -4.28
CA PRO A 128 -23.03 13.76 -5.73
C PRO A 128 -21.69 14.33 -6.24
N ILE A 129 -21.01 15.18 -5.48
CA ILE A 129 -19.73 15.75 -5.85
C ILE A 129 -18.65 14.65 -5.90
N VAL A 130 -18.58 13.82 -4.86
CA VAL A 130 -17.59 12.75 -4.75
C VAL A 130 -17.90 11.63 -5.73
N TRP A 131 -19.18 11.32 -5.96
CA TRP A 131 -19.63 10.35 -6.94
C TRP A 131 -19.26 10.77 -8.38
N LEU A 132 -19.49 12.05 -8.75
CA LEU A 132 -19.09 12.60 -10.05
C LEU A 132 -17.57 12.58 -10.21
N LEU A 133 -16.81 12.91 -9.16
CA LEU A 133 -15.35 12.85 -9.17
C LEU A 133 -14.85 11.43 -9.44
N LEU A 134 -15.47 10.41 -8.82
CA LEU A 134 -15.14 9.01 -9.07
C LEU A 134 -15.41 8.64 -10.54
N ARG A 135 -16.61 8.93 -11.05
CA ARG A 135 -17.01 8.62 -12.43
C ARG A 135 -16.04 9.22 -13.45
N GLU A 136 -15.78 10.53 -13.32
CA GLU A 136 -14.88 11.24 -14.24
C GLU A 136 -13.43 10.76 -14.06
N GLY A 137 -12.99 10.50 -12.85
CA GLY A 137 -11.65 10.00 -12.56
C GLY A 137 -11.38 8.64 -13.19
N VAL A 138 -12.32 7.71 -13.10
CA VAL A 138 -12.21 6.38 -13.74
C VAL A 138 -12.15 6.50 -15.24
N SER A 139 -13.03 7.32 -15.84
CA SER A 139 -13.09 7.53 -17.28
C SER A 139 -11.84 8.24 -17.84
N ALA A 140 -11.42 9.33 -17.18
CA ALA A 140 -10.32 10.17 -17.65
C ALA A 140 -8.96 9.47 -17.54
N ASN A 141 -8.76 8.60 -16.55
CA ASN A 141 -7.50 7.87 -16.39
C ASN A 141 -7.51 6.48 -17.05
N GLY A 142 -8.63 6.06 -17.64
CA GLY A 142 -8.73 4.80 -18.37
C GLY A 142 -8.55 3.56 -17.49
N TYR A 143 -9.02 3.59 -16.23
CA TYR A 143 -8.99 2.42 -15.35
C TYR A 143 -9.97 1.36 -15.84
N THR A 144 -9.46 0.37 -16.58
CA THR A 144 -10.26 -0.73 -17.16
C THR A 144 -10.35 -1.95 -16.27
N GLY A 145 -9.39 -2.10 -15.35
CA GLY A 145 -9.21 -3.28 -14.52
C GLY A 145 -8.47 -4.43 -15.23
N ASP A 146 -7.97 -4.22 -16.45
CA ASP A 146 -7.37 -5.31 -17.25
C ASP A 146 -6.05 -5.79 -16.65
N THR A 147 -5.23 -4.88 -16.11
CA THR A 147 -3.96 -5.23 -15.48
C THR A 147 -4.19 -6.10 -14.24
N ALA A 148 -5.07 -5.67 -13.33
CA ALA A 148 -5.42 -6.43 -12.14
C ALA A 148 -6.06 -7.78 -12.50
N ARG A 149 -6.92 -7.81 -13.53
CA ARG A 149 -7.54 -9.03 -14.04
C ARG A 149 -6.50 -10.04 -14.52
N SER A 150 -5.44 -9.59 -15.17
CA SER A 150 -4.35 -10.47 -15.60
C SER A 150 -3.63 -11.14 -14.42
N LEU A 151 -3.49 -10.45 -13.29
CA LEU A 151 -2.90 -11.00 -12.07
C LEU A 151 -3.79 -12.08 -11.42
N ARG A 152 -5.13 -12.03 -11.58
CA ARG A 152 -6.04 -13.02 -11.01
C ARG A 152 -5.88 -14.44 -11.56
N VAL A 153 -5.19 -14.60 -12.68
CA VAL A 153 -4.84 -15.94 -13.20
C VAL A 153 -3.96 -16.69 -12.19
N ASN A 154 -3.11 -15.97 -11.47
CA ASN A 154 -2.27 -16.54 -10.43
C ASN A 154 -2.96 -16.41 -9.05
N PRO A 155 -3.28 -17.52 -8.37
CA PRO A 155 -3.97 -17.52 -7.08
C PRO A 155 -3.14 -16.91 -5.94
N SER A 156 -1.85 -16.62 -6.19
CA SER A 156 -0.99 -15.95 -5.20
C SER A 156 -1.35 -14.48 -5.00
N TYR A 157 -2.07 -13.83 -5.92
CA TYR A 157 -2.40 -12.41 -5.83
C TYR A 157 -3.80 -12.13 -5.28
N PHE A 158 -4.77 -12.97 -5.61
CA PHE A 158 -6.15 -12.81 -5.17
C PHE A 158 -6.70 -14.15 -4.68
N GLU A 159 -7.45 -14.10 -3.59
CA GLU A 159 -8.10 -15.28 -3.03
C GLU A 159 -9.14 -15.87 -4.01
N GLU A 160 -9.90 -15.00 -4.68
CA GLU A 160 -10.91 -15.40 -5.66
C GLU A 160 -10.56 -14.96 -7.08
N ARG A 161 -10.80 -15.82 -8.07
CA ARG A 161 -10.69 -15.46 -9.48
C ARG A 161 -11.84 -14.60 -9.99
N ARG A 162 -13.00 -14.67 -9.29
CA ARG A 162 -14.18 -13.91 -9.66
C ARG A 162 -14.01 -12.46 -9.30
N VAL A 163 -14.15 -11.58 -10.30
CA VAL A 163 -14.16 -10.13 -10.11
C VAL A 163 -15.46 -9.71 -9.44
N ARG A 164 -15.37 -8.95 -8.38
CA ARG A 164 -16.53 -8.33 -7.72
C ARG A 164 -16.84 -7.00 -8.38
N GLY A 165 -18.10 -6.59 -8.35
CA GLY A 165 -18.52 -5.31 -8.88
C GLY A 165 -19.64 -4.70 -8.03
N ARG A 166 -19.69 -3.36 -8.00
CA ARG A 166 -20.77 -2.58 -7.41
C ARG A 166 -21.44 -1.76 -8.49
N ASP A 167 -22.78 -1.87 -8.55
CA ASP A 167 -23.61 -1.01 -9.38
C ASP A 167 -23.62 0.40 -8.77
N MET A 168 -23.19 1.39 -9.57
CA MET A 168 -23.12 2.80 -9.19
C MET A 168 -24.27 3.60 -9.82
N GLY A 169 -25.25 2.94 -10.45
CA GLY A 169 -26.38 3.51 -11.15
C GLY A 169 -26.10 3.73 -12.65
N GLU A 170 -25.24 4.65 -13.02
CA GLU A 170 -24.88 4.95 -14.42
C GLU A 170 -23.74 4.07 -14.94
N PHE A 171 -22.96 3.47 -14.08
CA PHE A 171 -21.84 2.59 -14.42
C PHE A 171 -21.63 1.53 -13.32
N THR A 172 -20.84 0.51 -13.63
CA THR A 172 -20.42 -0.50 -12.65
C THR A 172 -18.94 -0.31 -12.35
N MET A 173 -18.59 -0.27 -11.05
CA MET A 173 -17.20 -0.25 -10.60
C MET A 173 -16.78 -1.65 -10.17
N SER A 174 -15.70 -2.16 -10.74
CA SER A 174 -15.14 -3.47 -10.39
C SER A 174 -14.01 -3.35 -9.36
N SER A 175 -13.79 -4.43 -8.59
CA SER A 175 -12.64 -4.50 -7.67
C SER A 175 -11.30 -4.42 -8.39
N ASP A 176 -11.22 -4.89 -9.66
CA ASP A 176 -10.02 -4.78 -10.48
C ASP A 176 -9.70 -3.32 -10.84
N GLN A 177 -10.72 -2.50 -11.16
CA GLN A 177 -10.53 -1.07 -11.40
C GLN A 177 -10.07 -0.34 -10.14
N ILE A 178 -10.62 -0.70 -8.97
CA ILE A 178 -10.15 -0.16 -7.69
C ILE A 178 -8.68 -0.50 -7.46
N PHE A 179 -8.30 -1.75 -7.74
CA PHE A 179 -6.93 -2.21 -7.55
C PHE A 179 -5.95 -1.46 -8.46
N GLU A 180 -6.31 -1.24 -9.73
CA GLU A 180 -5.51 -0.40 -10.63
C GLU A 180 -5.39 1.04 -10.12
N MET A 181 -6.49 1.63 -9.69
CA MET A 181 -6.52 3.01 -9.20
C MET A 181 -5.66 3.23 -7.95
N LEU A 182 -5.60 2.23 -7.05
CA LEU A 182 -4.85 2.35 -5.80
C LEU A 182 -3.38 1.96 -5.94
N PHE A 183 -3.06 0.94 -6.76
CA PHE A 183 -1.76 0.26 -6.63
C PHE A 183 -0.93 0.23 -7.92
N MET A 184 -1.52 0.48 -9.10
CA MET A 184 -0.80 0.37 -10.38
C MET A 184 -0.26 1.72 -10.89
N VAL A 185 0.05 2.65 -9.98
CA VAL A 185 0.45 4.03 -10.32
C VAL A 185 1.91 4.35 -9.96
N GLY A 186 2.66 3.42 -9.39
CA GLY A 186 4.07 3.57 -9.00
C GLY A 186 4.31 4.57 -7.86
N SER A 187 3.70 5.73 -7.89
CA SER A 187 3.71 6.69 -6.78
C SER A 187 2.44 7.54 -6.76
N ILE A 188 2.00 7.91 -5.56
CA ILE A 188 0.81 8.73 -5.33
C ILE A 188 1.27 10.11 -4.85
N THR A 189 0.89 11.16 -5.58
CA THR A 189 1.16 12.55 -5.18
C THR A 189 0.27 12.98 -4.01
N PRO A 190 0.63 14.03 -3.25
CA PRO A 190 -0.21 14.50 -2.13
C PRO A 190 -1.65 14.81 -2.53
N SER A 191 -1.88 15.54 -3.61
CA SER A 191 -3.22 15.85 -4.09
C SER A 191 -4.00 14.60 -4.49
N HIS A 192 -3.34 13.63 -5.15
CA HIS A 192 -3.97 12.36 -5.50
C HIS A 192 -4.32 11.55 -4.25
N ALA A 193 -3.45 11.54 -3.23
CA ALA A 193 -3.74 10.91 -1.95
C ALA A 193 -5.00 11.50 -1.29
N GLY A 194 -5.15 12.83 -1.26
CA GLY A 194 -6.36 13.50 -0.75
C GLY A 194 -7.64 13.09 -1.49
N ILE A 195 -7.57 12.97 -2.82
CA ILE A 195 -8.69 12.50 -3.64
C ILE A 195 -9.03 11.04 -3.34
N LEU A 196 -8.03 10.14 -3.27
CA LEU A 196 -8.27 8.74 -2.92
C LEU A 196 -8.90 8.60 -1.53
N LEU A 197 -8.42 9.34 -0.54
CA LEU A 197 -9.01 9.37 0.81
C LEU A 197 -10.48 9.78 0.79
N LEU A 198 -10.82 10.78 -0.02
CA LEU A 198 -12.20 11.24 -0.20
C LEU A 198 -13.05 10.16 -0.88
N LEU A 199 -12.55 9.54 -1.97
CA LEU A 199 -13.26 8.51 -2.72
C LEU A 199 -13.54 7.26 -1.89
N PHE A 200 -12.61 6.86 -1.00
CA PHE A 200 -12.75 5.67 -0.16
C PHE A 200 -13.28 5.96 1.26
N GLY A 201 -13.75 7.19 1.52
CA GLY A 201 -14.35 7.55 2.82
C GLY A 201 -13.39 7.45 4.00
N ALA A 202 -12.11 7.60 3.75
CA ALA A 202 -11.10 7.68 4.81
C ALA A 202 -11.08 9.04 5.51
N ILE A 203 -11.71 10.04 4.88
CA ILE A 203 -11.99 11.39 5.38
C ILE A 203 -13.46 11.74 5.13
N PRO A 204 -14.03 12.77 5.80
CA PRO A 204 -15.40 13.21 5.61
C PRO A 204 -15.71 13.54 4.15
N ARG A 205 -16.89 13.13 3.67
CA ARG A 205 -17.38 13.34 2.28
C ARG A 205 -18.42 14.45 2.15
N ASP A 206 -18.80 15.09 3.24
CA ASP A 206 -19.67 16.26 3.21
C ASP A 206 -18.82 17.47 2.81
N VAL A 207 -18.57 17.56 1.51
CA VAL A 207 -17.65 18.54 0.91
C VAL A 207 -18.34 19.35 -0.17
N GLU A 208 -17.97 20.62 -0.26
CA GLU A 208 -18.37 21.51 -1.35
C GLU A 208 -17.33 21.49 -2.49
N ALA A 209 -17.73 21.88 -3.69
CA ALA A 209 -16.85 21.93 -4.85
C ALA A 209 -15.55 22.74 -4.64
N PRO A 210 -15.54 23.90 -3.96
CA PRO A 210 -14.30 24.62 -3.63
C PRO A 210 -13.29 23.80 -2.83
N SER A 211 -13.77 22.99 -1.86
CA SER A 211 -12.91 22.12 -1.06
C SER A 211 -12.25 21.04 -1.91
N VAL A 212 -13.00 20.42 -2.83
CA VAL A 212 -12.44 19.44 -3.78
C VAL A 212 -11.36 20.08 -4.65
N VAL A 213 -11.63 21.29 -5.17
CA VAL A 213 -10.64 22.05 -5.97
C VAL A 213 -9.39 22.36 -5.14
N ALA A 214 -9.55 22.72 -3.86
CA ALA A 214 -8.41 22.98 -2.97
C ALA A 214 -7.56 21.71 -2.74
N ILE A 215 -8.19 20.54 -2.57
CA ILE A 215 -7.50 19.24 -2.48
C ILE A 215 -6.72 18.97 -3.77
N MET A 216 -7.37 19.10 -4.94
CA MET A 216 -6.76 18.83 -6.24
C MET A 216 -5.54 19.73 -6.52
N ASN A 217 -5.62 20.99 -6.13
CA ASN A 217 -4.55 21.97 -6.34
C ASN A 217 -3.44 21.93 -5.25
N GLY A 218 -3.59 21.09 -4.21
CA GLY A 218 -2.65 21.05 -3.10
C GLY A 218 -2.59 22.38 -2.32
N ALA A 219 -3.73 23.08 -2.24
CA ALA A 219 -3.80 24.42 -1.65
C ALA A 219 -4.00 24.43 -0.13
N LEU A 220 -4.20 23.24 0.48
CA LEU A 220 -4.47 23.11 1.91
C LEU A 220 -3.20 22.93 2.72
N SER A 221 -3.09 23.63 3.86
CA SER A 221 -2.01 23.39 4.82
C SER A 221 -2.24 22.12 5.63
N ALA A 222 -1.19 21.61 6.31
CA ALA A 222 -1.29 20.44 7.17
C ALA A 222 -2.30 20.62 8.32
N GLU A 223 -2.43 21.85 8.84
CA GLU A 223 -3.38 22.24 9.88
C GLU A 223 -4.81 22.21 9.34
N GLN A 224 -5.04 22.80 8.16
CA GLN A 224 -6.37 22.79 7.50
C GLN A 224 -6.79 21.35 7.17
N ILE A 225 -5.87 20.51 6.67
CA ILE A 225 -6.17 19.10 6.41
C ILE A 225 -6.58 18.39 7.71
N ALA A 226 -5.87 18.63 8.82
CA ALA A 226 -6.18 17.97 10.08
C ALA A 226 -7.53 18.43 10.69
N GLU A 227 -7.90 19.69 10.50
CA GLU A 227 -9.11 20.30 11.06
C GLU A 227 -10.35 19.99 10.22
N GLU A 228 -10.26 20.17 8.88
CA GLU A 228 -11.40 20.04 7.97
C GLU A 228 -11.61 18.59 7.48
N PHE A 229 -10.53 17.81 7.38
CA PHE A 229 -10.52 16.45 6.82
C PHE A 229 -9.87 15.45 7.77
N PRO A 230 -10.35 15.26 9.00
CA PRO A 230 -9.77 14.28 9.91
C PRO A 230 -9.85 12.87 9.33
N PHE A 231 -8.84 12.04 9.60
CA PHE A 231 -8.87 10.62 9.25
C PHE A 231 -9.90 9.88 10.10
N ILE A 232 -10.82 9.14 9.48
CA ILE A 232 -11.98 8.55 10.16
C ILE A 232 -12.05 7.02 10.10
N LEU A 233 -11.22 6.34 9.30
CA LEU A 233 -11.22 4.88 9.28
C LEU A 233 -10.67 4.34 10.61
N GLN A 234 -11.41 3.41 11.22
CA GLN A 234 -11.03 2.76 12.47
C GLN A 234 -10.97 1.25 12.28
N ASP A 235 -10.10 0.60 13.04
CA ASP A 235 -10.04 -0.85 13.07
C ASP A 235 -11.33 -1.43 13.64
N SER A 236 -11.77 -2.55 13.07
CA SER A 236 -12.92 -3.34 13.55
C SER A 236 -12.45 -4.74 13.95
N PRO A 237 -13.09 -5.36 14.95
CA PRO A 237 -12.84 -6.77 15.28
C PRO A 237 -13.10 -7.72 14.11
N ASP A 238 -13.98 -7.34 13.18
CA ASP A 238 -14.36 -8.13 12.01
C ASP A 238 -13.39 -7.97 10.82
N ASP A 239 -12.40 -7.06 10.93
CA ASP A 239 -11.41 -6.87 9.88
C ASP A 239 -10.50 -8.09 9.78
N ASP A 240 -10.38 -8.62 8.57
CA ASP A 240 -9.31 -9.57 8.28
C ASP A 240 -7.93 -8.88 8.17
N THR A 241 -6.89 -9.63 7.89
CA THR A 241 -5.54 -9.09 7.78
C THR A 241 -5.44 -8.09 6.63
N THR A 242 -6.02 -8.40 5.46
CA THR A 242 -5.96 -7.53 4.29
C THR A 242 -6.69 -6.21 4.53
N ILE A 243 -7.86 -6.21 5.17
CA ILE A 243 -8.59 -4.98 5.51
C ILE A 243 -7.78 -4.12 6.47
N ARG A 244 -7.15 -4.71 7.48
CA ARG A 244 -6.26 -3.96 8.40
C ARG A 244 -5.08 -3.34 7.69
N ASP A 245 -4.46 -4.07 6.75
CA ASP A 245 -3.35 -3.55 5.94
C ASP A 245 -3.81 -2.41 5.03
N LEU A 246 -5.00 -2.52 4.41
CA LEU A 246 -5.62 -1.46 3.63
C LEU A 246 -5.91 -0.20 4.46
N LYS A 247 -6.43 -0.34 5.67
CA LYS A 247 -6.65 0.80 6.57
C LYS A 247 -5.35 1.51 6.95
N ARG A 248 -4.26 0.75 7.16
CA ARG A 248 -2.92 1.31 7.37
C ARG A 248 -2.39 2.00 6.13
N PHE A 249 -2.65 1.45 4.94
CA PHE A 249 -2.32 2.09 3.67
C PHE A 249 -3.05 3.43 3.52
N PHE A 250 -4.35 3.50 3.83
CA PHE A 250 -5.08 4.77 3.82
C PHE A 250 -4.53 5.76 4.87
N LEU A 251 -4.09 5.29 6.02
CA LEU A 251 -3.41 6.15 7.00
C LEU A 251 -2.05 6.66 6.46
N ALA A 252 -1.34 5.84 5.69
CA ALA A 252 -0.12 6.26 5.00
C ALA A 252 -0.40 7.33 3.94
N LEU A 253 -1.47 7.17 3.14
CA LEU A 253 -1.95 8.21 2.21
C LEU A 253 -2.27 9.52 2.93
N TYR A 254 -2.99 9.45 4.05
CA TYR A 254 -3.32 10.62 4.86
C TYR A 254 -2.08 11.32 5.41
N THR A 255 -1.12 10.55 5.90
CA THR A 255 0.17 11.07 6.40
C THR A 255 0.97 11.72 5.27
N ALA A 256 1.04 11.07 4.10
CA ALA A 256 1.70 11.61 2.92
C ALA A 256 1.06 12.93 2.46
N TRP A 257 -0.26 13.00 2.42
CA TRP A 257 -1.00 14.22 2.08
C TRP A 257 -0.71 15.36 3.06
N ARG A 258 -0.85 15.13 4.37
CA ARG A 258 -0.57 16.15 5.41
C ARG A 258 0.86 16.65 5.42
N LEU A 259 1.81 15.78 5.11
CA LEU A 259 3.23 16.14 5.04
C LEU A 259 3.65 16.71 3.68
N ASN A 260 2.71 16.81 2.73
CA ASN A 260 2.97 17.19 1.34
C ASN A 260 4.10 16.34 0.72
N GLN A 261 4.05 15.03 0.95
CA GLN A 261 5.02 14.06 0.44
C GLN A 261 4.34 13.05 -0.48
N ARG A 262 5.13 12.40 -1.34
CA ARG A 262 4.62 11.28 -2.14
C ARG A 262 4.52 10.02 -1.29
N LEU A 263 3.61 9.13 -1.68
CA LEU A 263 3.62 7.74 -1.26
C LEU A 263 4.19 6.90 -2.41
N TYR A 264 5.33 6.27 -2.17
CA TYR A 264 5.95 5.32 -3.09
C TYR A 264 5.22 3.98 -3.01
N LEU A 265 5.05 3.30 -4.15
CA LEU A 265 4.44 1.97 -4.27
C LEU A 265 5.39 1.04 -5.03
N ASP A 266 5.53 -0.17 -4.51
CA ASP A 266 6.21 -1.31 -5.15
C ASP A 266 5.23 -2.50 -5.13
N ALA A 267 4.49 -2.66 -6.26
CA ALA A 267 3.37 -3.60 -6.40
C ALA A 267 3.69 -4.77 -7.34
#